data_1d0d8456854afbcea647b8ab17fe5895
#
_entry.id   1d0d8456854afbcea647b8ab17fe5895
#
_cell.length_a   1.000
_cell.length_b   1.000
_cell.length_c   1.000
_cell.angle_alpha   90.00
_cell.angle_beta   90.00
_cell.angle_gamma   90.00
#
_symmetry.space_group_name_H-M   'P 1'
#
loop_
_entity.id
_entity.type
_entity.pdbx_description
1 polymer ?
#
loop_
_entity_poly.entity_id
_entity_poly.type
_entity_poly.pdbx_seq_one_letter_code
_entity_poly.pdbx_strand_id
1 'polypeptide(L)'
;MVGGGHNGLLCASYLARAGVDTLVLEARPTAGGCASTVEGLGARFNVCHCTHSLIRTLPLVEELDLDDHGLSYLSTDADSVLSFHDGRDPWVLFHDAERTVDGLAATHPGSVPGYRRYLADTLPVADLLIDLLRTPPTAPRLAASAFSRRARGLSRLLRWSRASASEILGQYFDDWRLAMPAAGMGPTVWGVAPEAPGTGLAALAYSMRHLVESGRPAGGSGMLVDAIRGSFEAAGGRIRCEARVESLLLSNGLVEGVVLSDGTHLQADTVVAACDPSDVFVSWLRDDAPPSASRLIRKWQRRSPPMGYQSKVDAVLSGIPVPAVAGGLREHIPGFDPVGHTMVVSPSPDELIQAHQRRAYGQVADRPTLLIDVPSLVDPLMSPATDRHVLSLEVLFTPYDHPGGWKSSTEPGRWLDLWAGQMVPEARDLVMEWRVTTPDRYETEFSLHHGYSPAWAGSPLDAFLGRAPELTRYRTPIGGLFLTGAGTYPGAGIIGASGRNAARVVLSSLRGPAGGN
;
A
#
# COMPACT_ATOMS: atom_id res chain seq x y z
N MET A 1 -18.16 6.42 -11.33
CA MET A 1 -16.93 5.91 -10.67
C MET A 1 -16.93 4.40 -10.79
N VAL A 2 -15.85 3.80 -11.29
CA VAL A 2 -15.71 2.35 -11.42
C VAL A 2 -14.62 1.87 -10.46
N GLY A 3 -15.01 0.98 -9.55
CA GLY A 3 -14.19 0.46 -8.45
C GLY A 3 -14.44 1.19 -7.13
N GLY A 4 -14.96 0.43 -6.15
CA GLY A 4 -15.30 0.87 -4.79
C GLY A 4 -14.20 0.65 -3.76
N GLY A 5 -12.91 0.57 -4.17
CA GLY A 5 -11.78 0.59 -3.24
C GLY A 5 -11.62 1.96 -2.58
N HIS A 6 -10.82 2.05 -1.50
CA HIS A 6 -10.67 3.29 -0.72
C HIS A 6 -10.34 4.54 -1.57
N ASN A 7 -9.49 4.43 -2.60
CA ASN A 7 -9.19 5.56 -3.48
C ASN A 7 -10.37 5.97 -4.37
N GLY A 8 -11.14 4.99 -4.88
CA GLY A 8 -12.35 5.25 -5.66
C GLY A 8 -13.43 5.92 -4.82
N LEU A 9 -13.69 5.39 -3.62
CA LEU A 9 -14.65 5.96 -2.68
C LEU A 9 -14.23 7.37 -2.22
N LEU A 10 -12.95 7.60 -1.92
CA LEU A 10 -12.44 8.94 -1.60
C LEU A 10 -12.67 9.92 -2.76
N CYS A 11 -12.34 9.53 -4.00
CA CYS A 11 -12.61 10.38 -5.15
C CYS A 11 -14.11 10.68 -5.28
N ALA A 12 -14.96 9.67 -5.14
CA ALA A 12 -16.41 9.81 -5.20
C ALA A 12 -16.96 10.73 -4.09
N SER A 13 -16.43 10.61 -2.86
CA SER A 13 -16.84 11.48 -1.73
C SER A 13 -16.55 12.95 -1.99
N TYR A 14 -15.35 13.27 -2.51
CA TYR A 14 -15.03 14.65 -2.87
C TYR A 14 -15.90 15.18 -4.01
N LEU A 15 -16.26 14.34 -5.00
CA LEU A 15 -17.15 14.73 -6.10
C LEU A 15 -18.57 14.97 -5.59
N ALA A 16 -19.13 14.07 -4.79
CA ALA A 16 -20.46 14.20 -4.21
C ALA A 16 -20.57 15.44 -3.31
N ARG A 17 -19.59 15.68 -2.42
CA ARG A 17 -19.52 16.89 -1.58
C ARG A 17 -19.41 18.19 -2.38
N ALA A 18 -18.91 18.12 -3.61
CA ALA A 18 -18.89 19.27 -4.53
C ALA A 18 -20.20 19.41 -5.35
N GLY A 19 -21.23 18.60 -5.07
CA GLY A 19 -22.54 18.64 -5.73
C GLY A 19 -22.61 17.87 -7.05
N VAL A 20 -21.63 17.01 -7.36
CA VAL A 20 -21.66 16.16 -8.56
C VAL A 20 -22.49 14.90 -8.27
N ASP A 21 -23.52 14.62 -9.06
CA ASP A 21 -24.27 13.35 -8.97
C ASP A 21 -23.31 12.19 -9.27
N THR A 22 -23.05 11.36 -8.25
CA THR A 22 -21.99 10.37 -8.31
C THR A 22 -22.51 8.98 -7.94
N LEU A 23 -22.31 8.03 -8.87
CA LEU A 23 -22.57 6.61 -8.67
C LEU A 23 -21.24 5.84 -8.66
N VAL A 24 -21.00 5.04 -7.63
CA VAL A 24 -19.91 4.07 -7.56
C VAL A 24 -20.40 2.71 -8.00
N LEU A 25 -19.70 2.07 -8.93
CA LEU A 25 -19.91 0.71 -9.39
C LEU A 25 -18.79 -0.18 -8.84
N GLU A 26 -19.16 -1.20 -8.09
CA GLU A 26 -18.24 -2.18 -7.49
C GLU A 26 -18.56 -3.58 -8.02
N ALA A 27 -17.54 -4.31 -8.44
CA ALA A 27 -17.73 -5.65 -8.99
C ALA A 27 -18.03 -6.72 -7.92
N ARG A 28 -17.56 -6.49 -6.70
CA ARG A 28 -17.75 -7.40 -5.55
C ARG A 28 -19.08 -7.13 -4.85
N PRO A 29 -19.56 -8.07 -4.00
CA PRO A 29 -20.74 -7.84 -3.16
C PRO A 29 -20.59 -6.68 -2.17
N THR A 30 -19.34 -6.32 -1.81
CA THR A 30 -19.01 -5.25 -0.87
C THR A 30 -17.92 -4.35 -1.41
N ALA A 31 -18.05 -3.06 -1.20
CA ALA A 31 -16.99 -2.09 -1.48
C ALA A 31 -15.84 -2.23 -0.47
N GLY A 32 -14.65 -1.71 -0.83
CA GLY A 32 -13.48 -1.65 0.06
C GLY A 32 -12.16 -2.02 -0.61
N GLY A 33 -12.19 -2.88 -1.62
CA GLY A 33 -10.96 -3.38 -2.24
C GLY A 33 -10.05 -4.04 -1.20
N CYS A 34 -8.75 -3.80 -1.31
CA CYS A 34 -7.76 -4.37 -0.37
C CYS A 34 -7.73 -3.70 1.02
N ALA A 35 -8.45 -2.59 1.22
CA ALA A 35 -8.63 -1.99 2.55
C ALA A 35 -9.80 -2.63 3.34
N SER A 36 -10.36 -3.73 2.84
CA SER A 36 -11.45 -4.45 3.51
C SER A 36 -10.97 -5.24 4.71
N THR A 37 -11.88 -5.42 5.68
CA THR A 37 -11.85 -6.48 6.68
C THR A 37 -12.90 -7.50 6.28
N VAL A 38 -12.54 -8.77 6.27
CA VAL A 38 -13.39 -9.88 5.84
C VAL A 38 -13.58 -10.88 6.97
N GLU A 39 -14.74 -11.50 7.00
CA GLU A 39 -15.01 -12.59 7.93
C GLU A 39 -14.54 -13.95 7.38
N GLY A 40 -14.08 -14.82 8.26
CA GLY A 40 -13.65 -16.19 7.93
C GLY A 40 -13.12 -16.90 9.17
N LEU A 41 -13.15 -18.21 9.19
CA LEU A 41 -12.68 -19.02 10.34
C LEU A 41 -13.30 -18.58 11.68
N GLY A 42 -14.51 -18.02 11.66
CA GLY A 42 -15.16 -17.46 12.85
C GLY A 42 -14.51 -16.19 13.42
N ALA A 43 -13.69 -15.50 12.64
CA ALA A 43 -12.96 -14.29 13.05
C ALA A 43 -12.96 -13.22 11.94
N ARG A 44 -12.46 -12.02 12.27
CA ARG A 44 -12.28 -10.91 11.34
C ARG A 44 -10.82 -10.80 10.93
N PHE A 45 -10.56 -10.63 9.64
CA PHE A 45 -9.21 -10.51 9.08
C PHE A 45 -9.11 -9.33 8.12
N ASN A 46 -8.05 -8.58 8.22
CA ASN A 46 -7.73 -7.59 7.19
C ASN A 46 -7.24 -8.29 5.92
N VAL A 47 -7.67 -7.81 4.77
CA VAL A 47 -7.21 -8.36 3.47
C VAL A 47 -5.72 -8.15 3.26
N CYS A 48 -5.23 -6.95 3.62
CA CYS A 48 -3.82 -6.60 3.64
C CYS A 48 -3.39 -6.19 5.06
N HIS A 49 -2.27 -5.47 5.19
CA HIS A 49 -1.76 -5.00 6.47
C HIS A 49 -2.76 -4.08 7.20
N CYS A 50 -2.70 -4.05 8.54
CA CYS A 50 -3.65 -3.33 9.37
C CYS A 50 -3.21 -1.92 9.78
N THR A 51 -1.93 -1.55 9.65
CA THR A 51 -1.42 -0.25 10.07
C THR A 51 -1.56 0.78 8.97
N HIS A 52 -2.31 1.85 9.24
CA HIS A 52 -2.48 3.00 8.36
C HIS A 52 -1.57 4.15 8.81
N SER A 53 -0.92 4.80 7.88
CA SER A 53 0.00 5.91 8.17
C SER A 53 -0.27 7.14 7.30
N LEU A 54 0.05 7.10 6.02
CA LEU A 54 -0.05 8.28 5.16
C LEU A 54 -1.47 8.84 5.04
N ILE A 55 -2.50 8.03 5.09
CA ILE A 55 -3.89 8.50 5.04
C ILE A 55 -4.26 9.35 6.27
N ARG A 56 -3.66 9.08 7.44
CA ARG A 56 -3.84 9.86 8.65
C ARG A 56 -3.05 11.18 8.62
N THR A 57 -1.89 11.18 7.98
CA THR A 57 -1.01 12.35 7.86
C THR A 57 -1.53 13.37 6.83
N LEU A 58 -2.31 12.90 5.87
CA LEU A 58 -3.01 13.76 4.92
C LEU A 58 -4.35 14.22 5.52
N PRO A 59 -4.87 15.40 5.16
CA PRO A 59 -6.07 15.96 5.79
C PRO A 59 -7.37 15.29 5.29
N LEU A 60 -7.34 13.97 5.05
CA LEU A 60 -8.45 13.22 4.45
C LEU A 60 -9.52 12.89 5.49
N VAL A 61 -9.11 12.53 6.70
CA VAL A 61 -10.00 12.20 7.81
C VAL A 61 -10.82 13.42 8.19
N GLU A 62 -10.16 14.56 8.36
CA GLU A 62 -10.80 15.85 8.69
C GLU A 62 -11.66 16.40 7.54
N GLU A 63 -11.14 16.40 6.29
CA GLU A 63 -11.86 16.95 5.12
C GLU A 63 -13.16 16.21 4.82
N LEU A 64 -13.27 14.94 5.21
CA LEU A 64 -14.43 14.08 4.97
C LEU A 64 -15.20 13.73 6.24
N ASP A 65 -14.85 14.31 7.39
CA ASP A 65 -15.49 14.11 8.69
C ASP A 65 -15.58 12.59 9.05
N LEU A 66 -14.52 11.82 8.78
CA LEU A 66 -14.58 10.35 8.89
C LEU A 66 -14.77 9.87 10.34
N ASP A 67 -14.36 10.65 11.32
CA ASP A 67 -14.59 10.36 12.74
C ASP A 67 -16.09 10.39 13.08
N ASP A 68 -16.86 11.31 12.47
CA ASP A 68 -18.32 11.38 12.61
C ASP A 68 -19.02 10.18 11.98
N HIS A 69 -18.31 9.47 11.08
CA HIS A 69 -18.77 8.24 10.44
C HIS A 69 -18.18 6.97 11.08
N GLY A 70 -17.69 7.08 12.34
CA GLY A 70 -17.28 5.93 13.17
C GLY A 70 -15.84 5.47 12.99
N LEU A 71 -14.98 6.23 12.28
CA LEU A 71 -13.56 5.91 12.19
C LEU A 71 -12.85 6.32 13.49
N SER A 72 -12.19 5.38 14.12
CA SER A 72 -11.27 5.64 15.22
C SER A 72 -10.00 4.84 15.06
N TYR A 73 -8.90 5.32 15.62
CA TYR A 73 -7.59 4.69 15.49
C TYR A 73 -7.00 4.30 16.83
N LEU A 74 -6.48 3.08 16.90
CA LEU A 74 -5.64 2.59 17.98
C LEU A 74 -4.19 2.84 17.62
N SER A 75 -3.42 3.36 18.58
CA SER A 75 -1.99 3.65 18.40
C SER A 75 -1.14 2.68 19.21
N THR A 76 0.02 2.32 18.67
CA THR A 76 1.08 1.59 19.34
C THR A 76 2.27 2.53 19.56
N ASP A 77 3.13 2.26 20.53
CA ASP A 77 4.29 3.11 20.81
C ASP A 77 5.48 2.82 19.85
N ALA A 78 5.53 1.62 19.29
CA ALA A 78 6.49 1.24 18.27
C ALA A 78 5.78 0.95 16.93
N ASP A 79 6.47 1.28 15.82
CA ASP A 79 6.03 0.90 14.48
C ASP A 79 6.24 -0.59 14.26
N SER A 80 7.47 -1.09 14.55
CA SER A 80 7.79 -2.50 14.35
C SER A 80 8.98 -2.97 15.18
N VAL A 81 8.94 -4.26 15.51
CA VAL A 81 10.09 -5.04 15.97
C VAL A 81 10.79 -5.61 14.73
N LEU A 82 12.05 -5.27 14.56
CA LEU A 82 12.86 -5.70 13.42
C LEU A 82 13.69 -6.90 13.84
N SER A 83 13.45 -8.02 13.21
CA SER A 83 14.10 -9.30 13.50
C SER A 83 14.65 -9.94 12.21
N PHE A 84 15.34 -11.03 12.36
CA PHE A 84 16.05 -11.69 11.26
C PHE A 84 15.83 -13.20 11.36
N HIS A 85 15.94 -13.91 10.23
CA HIS A 85 15.74 -15.35 10.21
C HIS A 85 16.73 -16.15 11.09
N ASP A 86 17.86 -15.56 11.46
CA ASP A 86 18.82 -16.15 12.40
C ASP A 86 18.50 -15.88 13.88
N GLY A 87 17.46 -15.06 14.15
CA GLY A 87 17.02 -14.70 15.49
C GLY A 87 17.96 -13.81 16.28
N ARG A 88 19.01 -13.25 15.64
CA ARG A 88 20.08 -12.48 16.31
C ARG A 88 19.87 -10.98 16.14
N ASP A 89 20.36 -10.24 17.12
CA ASP A 89 20.48 -8.78 17.09
C ASP A 89 19.21 -8.05 16.62
N PRO A 90 18.03 -8.32 17.22
CA PRO A 90 16.82 -7.59 16.92
C PRO A 90 16.90 -6.16 17.43
N TRP A 91 16.13 -5.27 16.80
CA TRP A 91 15.98 -3.90 17.28
C TRP A 91 14.56 -3.36 17.04
N VAL A 92 14.24 -2.21 17.61
CA VAL A 92 12.89 -1.65 17.58
C VAL A 92 12.89 -0.31 16.86
N LEU A 93 12.00 -0.17 15.90
CA LEU A 93 11.66 1.10 15.27
C LEU A 93 10.46 1.71 16.00
N PHE A 94 10.70 2.72 16.81
CA PHE A 94 9.65 3.50 17.45
C PHE A 94 9.13 4.58 16.52
N HIS A 95 7.90 5.08 16.77
CA HIS A 95 7.39 6.26 16.07
C HIS A 95 8.22 7.52 16.42
N ASP A 96 8.65 7.63 17.67
CA ASP A 96 9.58 8.67 18.10
C ASP A 96 11.03 8.32 17.68
N ALA A 97 11.69 9.29 17.02
CA ALA A 97 13.03 9.10 16.48
C ALA A 97 14.11 9.00 17.58
N GLU A 98 14.01 9.80 18.64
CA GLU A 98 14.99 9.76 19.75
C GLU A 98 14.83 8.44 20.53
N ARG A 99 13.61 7.98 20.74
CA ARG A 99 13.37 6.69 21.37
C ARG A 99 13.94 5.52 20.54
N THR A 100 13.90 5.61 19.20
CA THR A 100 14.60 4.65 18.33
C THR A 100 16.12 4.71 18.53
N VAL A 101 16.67 5.91 18.64
CA VAL A 101 18.12 6.10 18.91
C VAL A 101 18.49 5.52 20.26
N ASP A 102 17.69 5.72 21.31
CA ASP A 102 17.92 5.16 22.64
C ASP A 102 17.86 3.63 22.63
N GLY A 103 16.90 3.05 21.91
CA GLY A 103 16.80 1.61 21.69
C GLY A 103 18.03 1.04 20.95
N LEU A 104 18.48 1.74 19.92
CA LEU A 104 19.72 1.37 19.20
C LEU A 104 20.98 1.53 20.07
N ALA A 105 21.02 2.51 20.96
CA ALA A 105 22.14 2.66 21.88
C ALA A 105 22.26 1.46 22.83
N ALA A 106 21.14 0.82 23.17
CA ALA A 106 21.10 -0.36 24.00
C ALA A 106 21.40 -1.67 23.21
N THR A 107 20.96 -1.76 21.96
CA THR A 107 21.08 -2.99 21.16
C THR A 107 22.21 -2.96 20.13
N HIS A 108 22.45 -1.80 19.48
CA HIS A 108 23.39 -1.58 18.38
C HIS A 108 24.18 -0.28 18.56
N PRO A 109 24.95 -0.08 19.67
CA PRO A 109 25.58 1.21 19.99
C PRO A 109 26.48 1.75 18.87
N GLY A 110 27.17 0.85 18.14
CA GLY A 110 28.02 1.21 17.00
C GLY A 110 27.26 1.85 15.82
N SER A 111 25.96 1.60 15.70
CA SER A 111 25.12 2.10 14.60
C SER A 111 24.47 3.45 14.88
N VAL A 112 24.47 3.90 16.12
CA VAL A 112 23.85 5.19 16.53
C VAL A 112 24.35 6.39 15.72
N PRO A 113 25.67 6.58 15.52
CA PRO A 113 26.17 7.69 14.72
C PRO A 113 25.68 7.64 13.26
N GLY A 114 25.60 6.44 12.69
CA GLY A 114 25.07 6.21 11.34
C GLY A 114 23.59 6.57 11.25
N TYR A 115 22.78 6.12 12.20
CA TYR A 115 21.34 6.39 12.25
C TYR A 115 21.05 7.89 12.44
N ARG A 116 21.79 8.59 13.28
CA ARG A 116 21.66 10.06 13.44
C ARG A 116 22.01 10.81 12.16
N ARG A 117 23.07 10.41 11.43
CA ARG A 117 23.39 10.99 10.11
C ARG A 117 22.29 10.68 9.10
N TYR A 118 21.76 9.45 9.10
CA TYR A 118 20.63 9.05 8.27
C TYR A 118 19.42 9.99 8.51
N LEU A 119 18.99 10.17 9.75
CA LEU A 119 17.86 11.06 10.10
C LEU A 119 18.11 12.50 9.64
N ALA A 120 19.29 13.07 9.91
CA ALA A 120 19.63 14.44 9.54
C ALA A 120 19.50 14.67 8.01
N ASP A 121 19.82 13.67 7.21
CA ASP A 121 19.81 13.76 5.76
C ASP A 121 18.46 13.39 5.14
N THR A 122 17.75 12.44 5.73
CA THR A 122 16.53 11.85 5.15
C THR A 122 15.25 12.53 5.59
N LEU A 123 15.15 13.02 6.83
CA LEU A 123 13.95 13.73 7.32
C LEU A 123 13.53 14.92 6.44
N PRO A 124 14.44 15.81 5.99
CA PRO A 124 14.04 16.90 5.10
C PRO A 124 13.49 16.42 3.74
N VAL A 125 13.95 15.26 3.25
CA VAL A 125 13.47 14.69 1.98
C VAL A 125 12.11 14.04 2.18
N ALA A 126 11.93 13.31 3.28
CA ALA A 126 10.67 12.66 3.62
C ALA A 126 9.56 13.70 3.87
N ASP A 127 9.85 14.77 4.61
CA ASP A 127 8.91 15.90 4.82
C ASP A 127 8.51 16.56 3.49
N LEU A 128 9.48 16.79 2.59
CA LEU A 128 9.19 17.31 1.25
C LEU A 128 8.29 16.35 0.46
N LEU A 129 8.54 15.05 0.50
CA LEU A 129 7.72 14.06 -0.19
C LEU A 129 6.28 14.03 0.35
N ILE A 130 6.08 14.04 1.67
CA ILE A 130 4.74 14.07 2.29
C ILE A 130 3.97 15.31 1.81
N ASP A 131 4.60 16.48 1.76
CA ASP A 131 3.94 17.68 1.24
C ASP A 131 3.57 17.55 -0.24
N LEU A 132 4.44 16.94 -1.03
CA LEU A 132 4.19 16.74 -2.47
C LEU A 132 3.02 15.79 -2.76
N LEU A 133 2.66 14.90 -1.84
CA LEU A 133 1.49 14.02 -1.98
C LEU A 133 0.15 14.77 -1.92
N ARG A 134 0.12 15.95 -1.30
CA ARG A 134 -1.11 16.71 -1.03
C ARG A 134 -1.79 17.29 -2.27
N THR A 135 -1.15 17.29 -3.42
CA THR A 135 -1.69 17.85 -4.67
C THR A 135 -1.20 17.07 -5.88
N PRO A 136 -1.90 17.16 -7.03
CA PRO A 136 -1.43 16.54 -8.25
C PRO A 136 0.02 16.94 -8.59
N PRO A 137 0.88 16.00 -8.99
CA PRO A 137 2.30 16.26 -9.19
C PRO A 137 2.53 17.12 -10.46
N THR A 138 2.99 18.34 -10.29
CA THR A 138 3.34 19.27 -11.37
C THR A 138 4.69 19.93 -11.11
N ALA A 139 5.44 20.29 -12.15
CA ALA A 139 6.72 20.97 -11.98
C ALA A 139 6.61 22.31 -11.21
N PRO A 140 5.60 23.18 -11.44
CA PRO A 140 5.37 24.35 -10.60
C PRO A 140 5.13 24.01 -9.13
N ARG A 141 4.41 22.92 -8.82
CA ARG A 141 4.18 22.48 -7.45
C ARG A 141 5.47 22.05 -6.76
N LEU A 142 6.32 21.27 -7.47
CA LEU A 142 7.63 20.89 -6.96
C LEU A 142 8.48 22.13 -6.64
N ALA A 143 8.51 23.09 -7.54
CA ALA A 143 9.23 24.35 -7.35
C ALA A 143 8.68 25.13 -6.14
N ALA A 144 7.37 25.28 -6.02
CA ALA A 144 6.72 25.95 -4.90
C ALA A 144 7.03 25.29 -3.55
N SER A 145 6.91 23.96 -3.45
CA SER A 145 7.23 23.21 -2.23
C SER A 145 8.71 23.31 -1.87
N ALA A 146 9.60 23.21 -2.84
CA ALA A 146 11.03 23.38 -2.63
C ALA A 146 11.37 24.80 -2.15
N PHE A 147 10.76 25.82 -2.75
CA PHE A 147 10.97 27.23 -2.37
C PHE A 147 10.49 27.50 -0.95
N SER A 148 9.27 27.04 -0.57
CA SER A 148 8.71 27.22 0.78
C SER A 148 9.57 26.60 1.87
N ARG A 149 10.31 25.55 1.56
CA ARG A 149 11.26 24.86 2.44
C ARG A 149 12.71 25.32 2.29
N ARG A 150 12.96 26.46 1.65
CA ARG A 150 14.32 26.95 1.33
C ARG A 150 15.18 25.89 0.64
N ALA A 151 14.59 25.13 -0.29
CA ALA A 151 15.20 24.02 -1.01
C ALA A 151 15.74 22.86 -0.13
N ARG A 152 15.35 22.80 1.14
CA ARG A 152 15.76 21.68 2.02
C ARG A 152 15.27 20.36 1.44
N GLY A 153 16.17 19.38 1.34
CA GLY A 153 15.89 18.05 0.80
C GLY A 153 15.82 17.97 -0.75
N LEU A 154 15.65 19.07 -1.49
CA LEU A 154 15.46 19.04 -2.95
C LEU A 154 16.65 18.41 -3.70
N SER A 155 17.87 18.79 -3.38
CA SER A 155 19.07 18.25 -4.03
C SER A 155 19.23 16.74 -3.80
N ARG A 156 18.91 16.27 -2.61
CA ARG A 156 18.90 14.84 -2.28
C ARG A 156 17.73 14.12 -2.97
N LEU A 157 16.53 14.70 -2.97
CA LEU A 157 15.38 14.16 -3.70
C LEU A 157 15.74 13.89 -5.17
N LEU A 158 16.34 14.87 -5.85
CA LEU A 158 16.73 14.76 -7.26
C LEU A 158 17.81 13.70 -7.50
N ARG A 159 18.82 13.64 -6.62
CA ARG A 159 19.90 12.67 -6.71
C ARG A 159 19.42 11.26 -6.38
N TRP A 160 18.70 11.09 -5.26
CA TRP A 160 18.23 9.79 -4.80
C TRP A 160 17.13 9.21 -5.66
N SER A 161 16.37 10.03 -6.38
CA SER A 161 15.42 9.55 -7.40
C SER A 161 16.06 8.72 -8.51
N ARG A 162 17.38 8.73 -8.65
CA ARG A 162 18.13 7.98 -9.67
C ARG A 162 19.04 6.88 -9.09
N ALA A 163 19.34 6.96 -7.80
CA ALA A 163 20.15 5.99 -7.09
C ALA A 163 19.35 4.72 -6.76
N SER A 164 20.01 3.68 -6.25
CA SER A 164 19.36 2.52 -5.65
C SER A 164 19.13 2.71 -4.14
N ALA A 165 18.18 1.97 -3.57
CA ALA A 165 17.94 1.99 -2.13
C ALA A 165 19.15 1.43 -1.35
N SER A 166 19.74 0.34 -1.84
CA SER A 166 20.93 -0.27 -1.24
C SER A 166 22.13 0.69 -1.23
N GLU A 167 22.33 1.44 -2.34
CA GLU A 167 23.39 2.46 -2.43
C GLU A 167 23.20 3.58 -1.40
N ILE A 168 21.97 4.04 -1.18
CA ILE A 168 21.69 5.08 -0.19
C ILE A 168 21.84 4.56 1.23
N LEU A 169 21.25 3.40 1.55
CA LEU A 169 21.33 2.81 2.90
C LEU A 169 22.76 2.47 3.30
N GLY A 170 23.58 1.97 2.36
CA GLY A 170 25.00 1.66 2.59
C GLY A 170 25.88 2.88 2.89
N GLN A 171 25.40 4.14 2.67
CA GLN A 171 26.11 5.35 3.10
C GLN A 171 26.03 5.59 4.61
N TYR A 172 25.06 4.97 5.29
CA TYR A 172 24.74 5.22 6.70
C TYR A 172 24.95 4.00 7.57
N PHE A 173 24.78 2.79 7.06
CA PHE A 173 24.74 1.56 7.83
C PHE A 173 25.79 0.56 7.31
N ASP A 174 26.78 0.28 8.14
CA ASP A 174 27.75 -0.78 7.90
C ASP A 174 27.16 -2.15 8.30
N ASP A 175 26.26 -2.17 9.29
CA ASP A 175 25.53 -3.37 9.69
C ASP A 175 24.29 -3.55 8.78
N TRP A 176 24.25 -4.66 8.05
CA TRP A 176 23.16 -5.00 7.15
C TRP A 176 21.79 -5.11 7.88
N ARG A 177 21.80 -5.42 9.18
CA ARG A 177 20.58 -5.52 9.98
C ARG A 177 19.83 -4.19 10.10
N LEU A 178 20.55 -3.08 9.95
CA LEU A 178 19.90 -1.77 9.89
C LEU A 178 19.48 -1.39 8.48
N ALA A 179 20.10 -1.94 7.44
CA ALA A 179 19.79 -1.63 6.06
C ALA A 179 18.63 -2.50 5.49
N MET A 180 18.64 -3.81 5.80
CA MET A 180 17.75 -4.77 5.14
C MET A 180 16.26 -4.60 5.42
N PRO A 181 15.79 -4.25 6.62
CA PRO A 181 14.37 -4.01 6.82
C PRO A 181 13.84 -2.86 5.93
N ALA A 182 14.59 -1.77 5.79
CA ALA A 182 14.22 -0.68 4.88
C ALA A 182 14.33 -1.10 3.41
N ALA A 183 15.38 -1.82 3.03
CA ALA A 183 15.58 -2.31 1.67
C ALA A 183 14.49 -3.30 1.25
N GLY A 184 14.11 -4.22 2.13
CA GLY A 184 13.08 -5.24 1.89
C GLY A 184 11.66 -4.67 1.83
N MET A 185 11.36 -3.67 2.65
CA MET A 185 10.04 -3.06 2.73
C MET A 185 9.82 -1.96 1.69
N GLY A 186 10.80 -1.09 1.48
CA GLY A 186 10.66 0.09 0.64
C GLY A 186 10.47 -0.22 -0.85
N PRO A 187 11.45 -0.84 -1.55
CA PRO A 187 11.34 -1.17 -2.98
C PRO A 187 10.31 -2.24 -3.28
N THR A 188 10.02 -3.11 -2.32
CA THR A 188 9.09 -4.23 -2.47
C THR A 188 7.68 -3.77 -2.83
N VAL A 189 7.24 -2.62 -2.33
CA VAL A 189 5.94 -2.02 -2.70
C VAL A 189 5.81 -1.85 -4.22
N TRP A 190 6.92 -1.75 -4.93
CA TRP A 190 6.96 -1.67 -6.40
C TRP A 190 7.42 -2.97 -7.07
N GLY A 191 7.65 -4.03 -6.29
CA GLY A 191 8.14 -5.32 -6.81
C GLY A 191 9.53 -5.25 -7.42
N VAL A 192 10.34 -4.26 -7.05
CA VAL A 192 11.66 -3.97 -7.63
C VAL A 192 12.76 -4.27 -6.60
N ALA A 193 13.86 -4.85 -7.05
CA ALA A 193 15.01 -5.12 -6.19
C ALA A 193 15.63 -3.82 -5.66
N PRO A 194 16.07 -3.78 -4.39
CA PRO A 194 16.61 -2.56 -3.78
C PRO A 194 17.91 -2.06 -4.44
N GLU A 195 18.59 -2.90 -5.22
CA GLU A 195 19.77 -2.55 -6.03
C GLU A 195 19.42 -1.84 -7.34
N ALA A 196 18.15 -1.90 -7.75
CA ALA A 196 17.73 -1.31 -9.02
C ALA A 196 17.82 0.23 -8.99
N PRO A 197 18.36 0.87 -10.04
CA PRO A 197 18.35 2.32 -10.16
C PRO A 197 16.93 2.89 -10.09
N GLY A 198 16.78 4.04 -9.41
CA GLY A 198 15.48 4.69 -9.24
C GLY A 198 14.72 4.28 -7.97
N THR A 199 15.21 3.32 -7.19
CA THR A 199 14.62 2.89 -5.92
C THR A 199 15.10 3.68 -4.71
N GLY A 200 16.05 4.60 -4.86
CA GLY A 200 16.75 5.25 -3.74
C GLY A 200 15.86 6.00 -2.74
N LEU A 201 14.68 6.49 -3.16
CA LEU A 201 13.73 7.10 -2.24
C LEU A 201 13.02 6.09 -1.32
N ALA A 202 13.09 4.80 -1.62
CA ALA A 202 12.63 3.76 -0.70
C ALA A 202 13.50 3.65 0.56
N ALA A 203 14.75 4.10 0.49
CA ALA A 203 15.63 4.23 1.65
C ALA A 203 15.10 5.21 2.73
N LEU A 204 14.07 6.01 2.43
CA LEU A 204 13.41 6.89 3.40
C LEU A 204 12.47 6.17 4.37
N ALA A 205 12.36 4.84 4.30
CA ALA A 205 11.38 4.05 5.03
C ALA A 205 11.29 4.42 6.53
N TYR A 206 12.42 4.48 7.24
CA TYR A 206 12.42 4.83 8.67
C TYR A 206 12.05 6.28 8.93
N SER A 207 12.59 7.23 8.15
CA SER A 207 12.27 8.66 8.29
C SER A 207 10.79 8.95 8.03
N MET A 208 10.19 8.25 7.06
CA MET A 208 8.76 8.35 6.82
C MET A 208 7.97 7.92 8.06
N ARG A 209 8.38 6.83 8.74
CA ARG A 209 7.72 6.34 9.96
C ARG A 209 7.80 7.32 11.13
N HIS A 210 8.88 8.09 11.23
CA HIS A 210 9.02 9.14 12.25
C HIS A 210 8.20 10.40 11.97
N LEU A 211 7.77 10.63 10.73
CA LEU A 211 7.04 11.83 10.32
C LEU A 211 5.53 11.60 10.16
N VAL A 212 5.10 10.35 9.99
CA VAL A 212 3.69 10.04 9.74
C VAL A 212 2.98 9.63 11.02
N GLU A 213 1.70 10.00 11.10
CA GLU A 213 0.83 9.45 12.11
C GLU A 213 0.43 8.02 11.72
N SER A 214 0.80 7.06 12.54
CA SER A 214 0.44 5.66 12.34
C SER A 214 -0.62 5.21 13.33
N GLY A 215 -1.43 4.22 12.95
CA GLY A 215 -2.42 3.60 13.81
C GLY A 215 -3.22 2.53 13.08
N ARG A 216 -4.00 1.78 13.84
CA ARG A 216 -4.88 0.71 13.35
C ARG A 216 -6.33 1.13 13.52
N PRO A 217 -7.17 1.09 12.47
CA PRO A 217 -8.60 1.34 12.66
C PRO A 217 -9.19 0.32 13.64
N ALA A 218 -9.88 0.79 14.65
CA ALA A 218 -10.57 -0.08 15.60
C ALA A 218 -11.68 -0.87 14.88
N GLY A 219 -11.62 -2.19 14.94
CA GLY A 219 -12.48 -3.09 14.17
C GLY A 219 -11.90 -3.52 12.81
N GLY A 220 -10.65 -3.12 12.50
CA GLY A 220 -9.91 -3.49 11.31
C GLY A 220 -9.95 -2.46 10.20
N SER A 221 -9.14 -2.67 9.15
CA SER A 221 -8.95 -1.73 8.03
C SER A 221 -10.26 -1.38 7.30
N GLY A 222 -11.25 -2.28 7.30
CA GLY A 222 -12.57 -2.06 6.71
C GLY A 222 -13.32 -0.87 7.30
N MET A 223 -13.06 -0.52 8.55
CA MET A 223 -13.70 0.64 9.20
C MET A 223 -13.37 1.97 8.52
N LEU A 224 -12.18 2.08 7.93
CA LEU A 224 -11.85 3.24 7.08
C LEU A 224 -12.79 3.33 5.87
N VAL A 225 -13.02 2.21 5.20
CA VAL A 225 -13.89 2.14 4.02
C VAL A 225 -15.33 2.43 4.39
N ASP A 226 -15.80 1.88 5.51
CA ASP A 226 -17.16 2.12 6.01
C ASP A 226 -17.38 3.59 6.36
N ALA A 227 -16.40 4.26 6.97
CA ALA A 227 -16.46 5.69 7.25
C ALA A 227 -16.47 6.54 5.95
N ILE A 228 -15.63 6.21 4.97
CA ILE A 228 -15.63 6.91 3.67
C ILE A 228 -16.97 6.70 2.97
N ARG A 229 -17.54 5.49 3.01
CA ARG A 229 -18.86 5.18 2.47
C ARG A 229 -19.94 6.02 3.16
N GLY A 230 -19.94 6.07 4.50
CA GLY A 230 -20.87 6.88 5.27
C GLY A 230 -20.81 8.36 4.88
N SER A 231 -19.62 8.94 4.78
CA SER A 231 -19.40 10.31 4.32
C SER A 231 -19.89 10.53 2.87
N PHE A 232 -19.66 9.55 1.99
CA PHE A 232 -20.11 9.59 0.59
C PHE A 232 -21.63 9.55 0.46
N GLU A 233 -22.30 8.64 1.17
CA GLU A 233 -23.76 8.48 1.17
C GLU A 233 -24.44 9.69 1.81
N ALA A 234 -23.88 10.23 2.89
CA ALA A 234 -24.37 11.48 3.51
C ALA A 234 -24.29 12.69 2.56
N ALA A 235 -23.35 12.70 1.63
CA ALA A 235 -23.26 13.70 0.56
C ALA A 235 -24.17 13.42 -0.65
N GLY A 236 -25.07 12.42 -0.57
CA GLY A 236 -26.00 12.04 -1.64
C GLY A 236 -25.41 11.08 -2.68
N GLY A 237 -24.22 10.54 -2.43
CA GLY A 237 -23.60 9.54 -3.30
C GLY A 237 -24.31 8.18 -3.23
N ARG A 238 -24.18 7.40 -4.30
CA ARG A 238 -24.82 6.08 -4.43
C ARG A 238 -23.81 5.01 -4.79
N ILE A 239 -23.95 3.81 -4.22
CA ILE A 239 -23.09 2.65 -4.52
C ILE A 239 -23.97 1.52 -5.08
N ARG A 240 -23.53 0.91 -6.17
CA ARG A 240 -24.07 -0.33 -6.70
C ARG A 240 -22.97 -1.40 -6.69
N CYS A 241 -23.09 -2.37 -5.81
CA CYS A 241 -22.26 -3.58 -5.78
C CYS A 241 -22.77 -4.61 -6.80
N GLU A 242 -21.98 -5.67 -7.02
CA GLU A 242 -22.23 -6.71 -8.03
C GLU A 242 -22.46 -6.12 -9.45
N ALA A 243 -21.77 -5.02 -9.73
CA ALA A 243 -21.89 -4.22 -10.94
C ALA A 243 -20.52 -4.15 -11.67
N ARG A 244 -20.05 -5.28 -12.19
CA ARG A 244 -18.79 -5.37 -12.93
C ARG A 244 -18.91 -4.65 -14.26
N VAL A 245 -18.05 -3.67 -14.49
CA VAL A 245 -17.93 -2.97 -15.79
C VAL A 245 -17.08 -3.82 -16.73
N GLU A 246 -17.53 -4.00 -17.97
CA GLU A 246 -16.85 -4.74 -19.03
C GLU A 246 -16.35 -3.86 -20.16
N SER A 247 -17.01 -2.74 -20.44
CA SER A 247 -16.58 -1.83 -21.50
C SER A 247 -17.06 -0.40 -21.26
N LEU A 248 -16.48 0.53 -22.03
CA LEU A 248 -16.89 1.93 -22.07
C LEU A 248 -17.86 2.16 -23.23
N LEU A 249 -18.86 3.00 -23.01
CA LEU A 249 -19.68 3.60 -24.08
C LEU A 249 -18.95 4.85 -24.57
N LEU A 250 -18.59 4.87 -25.83
CA LEU A 250 -17.83 5.96 -26.44
C LEU A 250 -18.57 6.52 -27.66
N SER A 251 -18.53 7.84 -27.83
CA SER A 251 -18.97 8.53 -29.04
C SER A 251 -18.04 9.70 -29.34
N ASN A 252 -17.56 9.80 -30.58
CA ASN A 252 -16.71 10.90 -31.04
C ASN A 252 -15.47 11.17 -30.16
N GLY A 253 -14.90 10.11 -29.52
CA GLY A 253 -13.74 10.24 -28.63
C GLY A 253 -14.06 10.75 -27.22
N LEU A 254 -15.35 10.83 -26.87
CA LEU A 254 -15.85 11.15 -25.55
C LEU A 254 -16.47 9.92 -24.91
N VAL A 255 -16.38 9.82 -23.58
CA VAL A 255 -17.11 8.80 -22.83
C VAL A 255 -18.57 9.22 -22.70
N GLU A 256 -19.49 8.28 -22.92
CA GLU A 256 -20.95 8.44 -22.73
C GLU A 256 -21.49 7.53 -21.62
N GLY A 257 -20.66 6.66 -21.06
CA GLY A 257 -21.05 5.74 -20.01
C GLY A 257 -20.23 4.46 -19.96
N VAL A 258 -20.84 3.44 -19.36
CA VAL A 258 -20.27 2.10 -19.21
C VAL A 258 -21.29 1.01 -19.51
N VAL A 259 -20.78 -0.18 -19.89
CA VAL A 259 -21.57 -1.42 -20.01
C VAL A 259 -21.17 -2.35 -18.89
N LEU A 260 -22.14 -2.89 -18.18
CA LEU A 260 -21.94 -3.91 -17.15
C LEU A 260 -21.91 -5.32 -17.76
N SER A 261 -21.40 -6.28 -16.99
CA SER A 261 -21.33 -7.71 -17.38
C SER A 261 -22.69 -8.38 -17.61
N ASP A 262 -23.76 -7.80 -17.07
CA ASP A 262 -25.16 -8.23 -17.32
C ASP A 262 -25.78 -7.58 -18.57
N GLY A 263 -25.00 -6.81 -19.34
CA GLY A 263 -25.45 -6.07 -20.51
C GLY A 263 -26.14 -4.73 -20.19
N THR A 264 -26.23 -4.33 -18.94
CA THR A 264 -26.82 -3.04 -18.55
C THR A 264 -25.96 -1.87 -19.02
N HIS A 265 -26.55 -0.91 -19.73
CA HIS A 265 -25.91 0.34 -20.12
C HIS A 265 -26.22 1.44 -19.09
N LEU A 266 -25.18 2.09 -18.59
CA LEU A 266 -25.31 3.23 -17.67
C LEU A 266 -24.67 4.46 -18.31
N GLN A 267 -25.49 5.49 -18.53
CA GLN A 267 -25.03 6.76 -19.14
C GLN A 267 -24.30 7.63 -18.11
N ALA A 268 -23.22 8.24 -18.53
CA ALA A 268 -22.46 9.22 -17.74
C ALA A 268 -21.52 10.04 -18.63
N ASP A 269 -21.51 11.34 -18.47
CA ASP A 269 -20.61 12.25 -19.21
C ASP A 269 -19.17 12.20 -18.68
N THR A 270 -18.97 11.60 -17.51
CA THR A 270 -17.67 11.46 -16.87
C THR A 270 -17.55 10.09 -16.22
N VAL A 271 -16.49 9.37 -16.55
CA VAL A 271 -16.11 8.09 -15.92
C VAL A 271 -14.73 8.24 -15.29
N VAL A 272 -14.64 7.86 -14.02
CA VAL A 272 -13.35 7.76 -13.30
C VAL A 272 -13.11 6.29 -12.97
N ALA A 273 -12.07 5.70 -13.54
CA ALA A 273 -11.72 4.30 -13.27
C ALA A 273 -10.70 4.20 -12.13
N ALA A 274 -11.09 3.48 -11.08
CA ALA A 274 -10.29 3.19 -9.89
C ALA A 274 -9.83 1.72 -9.83
N CYS A 275 -9.77 1.07 -10.98
CA CYS A 275 -9.29 -0.30 -11.21
C CYS A 275 -7.91 -0.29 -11.86
N ASP A 276 -7.41 -1.46 -12.24
CA ASP A 276 -6.14 -1.54 -12.96
C ASP A 276 -6.25 -0.83 -14.31
N PRO A 277 -5.31 0.06 -14.66
CA PRO A 277 -5.32 0.73 -15.96
C PRO A 277 -5.25 -0.22 -17.16
N SER A 278 -4.76 -1.46 -16.98
CA SER A 278 -4.78 -2.48 -18.03
C SER A 278 -6.22 -2.88 -18.40
N ASP A 279 -7.13 -2.95 -17.43
CA ASP A 279 -8.54 -3.21 -17.70
C ASP A 279 -9.12 -2.13 -18.61
N VAL A 280 -8.81 -0.88 -18.33
CA VAL A 280 -9.29 0.27 -19.11
C VAL A 280 -8.73 0.25 -20.52
N PHE A 281 -7.40 0.17 -20.67
CA PHE A 281 -6.73 0.38 -21.97
C PHE A 281 -6.61 -0.88 -22.82
N VAL A 282 -6.67 -2.08 -22.23
CA VAL A 282 -6.53 -3.34 -22.96
C VAL A 282 -7.87 -4.04 -23.09
N SER A 283 -8.71 -4.02 -22.06
CA SER A 283 -9.97 -4.77 -22.04
C SER A 283 -11.17 -3.94 -22.49
N TRP A 284 -11.37 -2.74 -21.96
CA TRP A 284 -12.60 -1.94 -22.18
C TRP A 284 -12.59 -1.12 -23.47
N LEU A 285 -11.41 -0.87 -24.06
CA LEU A 285 -11.21 -0.04 -25.26
C LEU A 285 -10.86 -0.84 -26.51
N ARG A 286 -11.33 -2.09 -26.62
CA ARG A 286 -10.89 -3.00 -27.72
C ARG A 286 -11.25 -2.50 -29.10
N ASP A 287 -12.51 -2.19 -29.34
CA ASP A 287 -13.06 -2.02 -30.69
C ASP A 287 -13.42 -0.56 -31.02
N ASP A 288 -13.71 0.28 -30.04
CA ASP A 288 -14.21 1.65 -30.22
C ASP A 288 -13.21 2.73 -29.78
N ALA A 289 -11.93 2.38 -29.67
CA ALA A 289 -10.91 3.30 -29.21
C ALA A 289 -10.68 4.45 -30.21
N PRO A 290 -10.74 5.71 -29.76
CA PRO A 290 -10.46 6.83 -30.64
C PRO A 290 -8.98 6.84 -31.07
N PRO A 291 -8.65 7.37 -32.27
CA PRO A 291 -7.28 7.44 -32.76
C PRO A 291 -6.31 8.10 -31.78
N SER A 292 -6.77 9.07 -30.97
CA SER A 292 -5.99 9.74 -29.93
C SER A 292 -5.49 8.80 -28.83
N ALA A 293 -6.19 7.71 -28.55
CA ALA A 293 -5.82 6.70 -27.53
C ALA A 293 -4.94 5.58 -28.08
N SER A 294 -4.83 5.41 -29.42
CA SER A 294 -4.17 4.26 -30.04
C SER A 294 -2.71 4.05 -29.60
N ARG A 295 -1.94 5.14 -29.38
CA ARG A 295 -0.55 5.06 -28.90
C ARG A 295 -0.51 4.53 -27.45
N LEU A 296 -1.44 5.00 -26.63
CA LEU A 296 -1.53 4.62 -25.22
C LEU A 296 -1.95 3.15 -25.09
N ILE A 297 -2.95 2.71 -25.84
CA ILE A 297 -3.39 1.31 -25.89
C ILE A 297 -2.24 0.39 -26.28
N ARG A 298 -1.53 0.68 -27.37
CA ARG A 298 -0.35 -0.12 -27.77
C ARG A 298 0.74 -0.15 -26.71
N LYS A 299 0.93 0.93 -25.94
CA LYS A 299 1.87 0.97 -24.81
C LYS A 299 1.44 -0.03 -23.74
N TRP A 300 0.14 -0.05 -23.38
CA TRP A 300 -0.38 -0.94 -22.35
C TRP A 300 -0.41 -2.41 -22.78
N GLN A 301 -0.76 -2.70 -24.04
CA GLN A 301 -0.71 -4.05 -24.62
C GLN A 301 0.69 -4.67 -24.64
N ARG A 302 1.75 -3.84 -24.69
CA ARG A 302 3.15 -4.29 -24.67
C ARG A 302 3.75 -4.38 -23.28
N ARG A 303 3.01 -3.98 -22.26
CA ARG A 303 3.49 -4.02 -20.90
C ARG A 303 3.57 -5.49 -20.44
N SER A 304 4.72 -5.88 -19.88
CA SER A 304 4.84 -7.19 -19.26
C SER A 304 3.88 -7.28 -18.07
N PRO A 305 3.20 -8.41 -17.89
CA PRO A 305 2.34 -8.62 -16.73
C PRO A 305 3.18 -8.57 -15.43
N PRO A 306 2.57 -8.17 -14.32
CA PRO A 306 3.20 -8.27 -13.01
C PRO A 306 3.51 -9.73 -12.64
N MET A 307 4.54 -9.93 -11.80
CA MET A 307 5.01 -11.27 -11.41
C MET A 307 4.51 -11.73 -10.04
N GLY A 308 3.43 -11.13 -9.52
CA GLY A 308 2.99 -11.32 -8.14
C GLY A 308 3.84 -10.47 -7.17
N TYR A 309 3.46 -10.50 -5.90
CA TYR A 309 4.08 -9.63 -4.91
C TYR A 309 4.09 -10.23 -3.52
N GLN A 310 2.94 -10.58 -2.99
CA GLN A 310 2.80 -11.12 -1.64
C GLN A 310 1.77 -12.22 -1.59
N SER A 311 1.90 -13.06 -0.58
CA SER A 311 0.84 -13.94 -0.08
C SER A 311 0.57 -13.62 1.38
N LYS A 312 -0.59 -14.01 1.89
CA LYS A 312 -0.98 -13.78 3.27
C LYS A 312 -1.60 -15.04 3.85
N VAL A 313 -1.11 -15.43 5.02
CA VAL A 313 -1.73 -16.47 5.84
C VAL A 313 -2.47 -15.80 6.99
N ASP A 314 -3.75 -16.09 7.13
CA ASP A 314 -4.58 -15.73 8.26
C ASP A 314 -4.82 -16.98 9.11
N ALA A 315 -4.71 -16.89 10.43
CA ALA A 315 -5.00 -18.02 11.32
C ALA A 315 -5.71 -17.57 12.60
N VAL A 316 -6.48 -18.50 13.18
CA VAL A 316 -7.01 -18.39 14.53
C VAL A 316 -6.07 -19.16 15.46
N LEU A 317 -5.66 -18.50 16.55
CA LEU A 317 -4.75 -19.03 17.55
C LEU A 317 -5.49 -19.29 18.86
N SER A 318 -5.12 -20.37 19.56
CA SER A 318 -5.63 -20.73 20.90
C SER A 318 -4.92 -20.03 22.06
N GLY A 319 -3.97 -19.15 21.77
CA GLY A 319 -3.21 -18.40 22.78
C GLY A 319 -2.34 -17.33 22.15
N ILE A 320 -1.60 -16.60 22.99
CA ILE A 320 -0.74 -15.49 22.59
C ILE A 320 0.62 -16.03 22.10
N PRO A 321 1.01 -15.82 20.84
CA PRO A 321 2.34 -16.17 20.38
C PRO A 321 3.35 -15.12 20.91
N VAL A 322 4.38 -15.57 21.59
CA VAL A 322 5.42 -14.70 22.12
C VAL A 322 6.65 -14.76 21.21
N PRO A 323 7.14 -13.62 20.69
CA PRO A 323 8.38 -13.61 19.90
C PRO A 323 9.58 -14.16 20.67
N ALA A 324 10.38 -15.00 20.04
CA ALA A 324 11.58 -15.57 20.67
C ALA A 324 12.58 -14.49 21.14
N VAL A 325 12.60 -13.35 20.44
CA VAL A 325 13.43 -12.19 20.78
C VAL A 325 12.90 -11.33 21.93
N ALA A 326 11.71 -11.65 22.46
CA ALA A 326 11.03 -10.81 23.47
C ALA A 326 11.83 -10.67 24.77
N GLY A 327 12.45 -11.75 25.25
CA GLY A 327 13.24 -11.72 26.49
C GLY A 327 14.40 -10.73 26.42
N GLY A 328 15.19 -10.81 25.35
CA GLY A 328 16.31 -9.90 25.13
C GLY A 328 15.89 -8.43 24.94
N LEU A 329 14.80 -8.19 24.20
CA LEU A 329 14.31 -6.82 23.99
C LEU A 329 13.79 -6.18 25.28
N ARG A 330 13.08 -6.95 26.13
CA ARG A 330 12.64 -6.46 27.46
C ARG A 330 13.80 -6.12 28.38
N GLU A 331 14.90 -6.89 28.31
CA GLU A 331 16.11 -6.65 29.08
C GLU A 331 16.84 -5.40 28.62
N HIS A 332 17.02 -5.22 27.30
CA HIS A 332 17.77 -4.11 26.73
C HIS A 332 16.97 -2.79 26.67
N ILE A 333 15.65 -2.86 26.55
CA ILE A 333 14.77 -1.69 26.42
C ILE A 333 13.72 -1.72 27.54
N PRO A 334 14.06 -1.22 28.75
CA PRO A 334 13.16 -1.25 29.89
C PRO A 334 11.82 -0.57 29.59
N GLY A 335 10.71 -1.24 29.97
CA GLY A 335 9.35 -0.75 29.74
C GLY A 335 8.79 -0.97 28.33
N PHE A 336 9.53 -1.62 27.45
CA PHE A 336 9.01 -2.06 26.15
C PHE A 336 8.64 -3.55 26.17
N ASP A 337 7.45 -3.87 25.68
CA ASP A 337 7.01 -5.24 25.43
C ASP A 337 6.80 -5.46 23.92
N PRO A 338 7.56 -6.34 23.26
CA PRO A 338 7.40 -6.60 21.82
C PRO A 338 6.12 -7.35 21.47
N VAL A 339 5.42 -7.93 22.43
CA VAL A 339 4.15 -8.64 22.19
C VAL A 339 3.07 -7.66 21.75
N GLY A 340 2.36 -7.98 20.65
CA GLY A 340 1.32 -7.12 20.08
C GLY A 340 1.80 -6.07 19.08
N HIS A 341 3.12 -5.90 18.92
CA HIS A 341 3.68 -5.06 17.86
C HIS A 341 3.86 -5.84 16.55
N THR A 342 3.81 -5.14 15.43
CA THR A 342 4.20 -5.73 14.14
C THR A 342 5.65 -6.18 14.20
N MET A 343 5.93 -7.42 13.80
CA MET A 343 7.28 -7.94 13.67
C MET A 343 7.64 -8.12 12.21
N VAL A 344 8.74 -7.53 11.79
CA VAL A 344 9.32 -7.69 10.45
C VAL A 344 10.49 -8.64 10.55
N VAL A 345 10.41 -9.81 9.91
CA VAL A 345 11.54 -10.74 9.82
C VAL A 345 12.21 -10.57 8.46
N SER A 346 13.40 -10.02 8.48
CA SER A 346 14.16 -9.72 7.26
C SER A 346 15.13 -10.86 6.91
N PRO A 347 15.29 -11.17 5.60
CA PRO A 347 16.37 -11.99 5.11
C PRO A 347 17.72 -11.25 5.16
N SER A 348 18.82 -11.98 5.01
CA SER A 348 20.13 -11.39 4.74
C SER A 348 20.17 -10.73 3.34
N PRO A 349 21.20 -9.89 3.03
CA PRO A 349 21.32 -9.26 1.72
C PRO A 349 21.30 -10.26 0.55
N ASP A 350 22.05 -11.35 0.66
CA ASP A 350 22.10 -12.37 -0.39
C ASP A 350 20.75 -13.09 -0.57
N GLU A 351 20.06 -13.38 0.54
CA GLU A 351 18.75 -14.02 0.51
C GLU A 351 17.69 -13.09 -0.11
N LEU A 352 17.76 -11.77 0.13
CA LEU A 352 16.86 -10.79 -0.49
C LEU A 352 17.07 -10.71 -2.00
N ILE A 353 18.32 -10.68 -2.47
CA ILE A 353 18.66 -10.72 -3.90
C ILE A 353 18.12 -12.02 -4.51
N GLN A 354 18.37 -13.17 -3.87
CA GLN A 354 17.84 -14.46 -4.32
C GLN A 354 16.31 -14.49 -4.35
N ALA A 355 15.64 -13.87 -3.39
CA ALA A 355 14.18 -13.81 -3.35
C ALA A 355 13.62 -13.12 -4.60
N HIS A 356 14.21 -12.00 -5.03
CA HIS A 356 13.83 -11.31 -6.26
C HIS A 356 14.10 -12.16 -7.51
N GLN A 357 15.25 -12.82 -7.57
CA GLN A 357 15.60 -13.69 -8.69
C GLN A 357 14.66 -14.89 -8.79
N ARG A 358 14.43 -15.61 -7.69
CA ARG A 358 13.53 -16.77 -7.63
C ARG A 358 12.10 -16.43 -8.04
N ARG A 359 11.58 -15.30 -7.58
CA ARG A 359 10.25 -14.82 -7.97
C ARG A 359 10.10 -14.67 -9.49
N ALA A 360 11.12 -14.17 -10.17
CA ALA A 360 11.12 -14.05 -11.63
C ALA A 360 11.02 -15.39 -12.36
N TYR A 361 11.36 -16.49 -11.69
CA TYR A 361 11.24 -17.87 -12.22
C TYR A 361 10.06 -18.64 -11.59
N GLY A 362 9.12 -17.96 -10.97
CA GLY A 362 7.95 -18.57 -10.34
C GLY A 362 8.26 -19.30 -9.02
N GLN A 363 9.44 -19.11 -8.44
CA GLN A 363 9.87 -19.79 -7.23
C GLN A 363 9.74 -18.90 -6.00
N VAL A 364 9.43 -19.50 -4.85
CA VAL A 364 9.39 -18.84 -3.55
C VAL A 364 10.78 -18.84 -2.91
N ALA A 365 11.10 -17.77 -2.19
CA ALA A 365 12.33 -17.69 -1.42
C ALA A 365 12.35 -18.68 -0.24
N ASP A 366 13.52 -19.22 0.10
CA ASP A 366 13.66 -20.09 1.28
C ASP A 366 13.39 -19.32 2.57
N ARG A 367 13.89 -18.08 2.65
CA ARG A 367 13.70 -17.14 3.77
C ARG A 367 13.18 -15.81 3.24
N PRO A 368 11.86 -15.71 2.97
CA PRO A 368 11.24 -14.46 2.50
C PRO A 368 11.18 -13.42 3.62
N THR A 369 10.96 -12.17 3.28
CA THR A 369 10.53 -11.17 4.27
C THR A 369 9.16 -11.55 4.79
N LEU A 370 9.01 -11.61 6.13
CA LEU A 370 7.75 -11.86 6.81
C LEU A 370 7.29 -10.61 7.54
N LEU A 371 6.01 -10.27 7.41
CA LEU A 371 5.33 -9.29 8.26
C LEU A 371 4.35 -10.05 9.14
N ILE A 372 4.62 -10.04 10.44
CA ILE A 372 3.88 -10.80 11.44
C ILE A 372 3.10 -9.83 12.31
N ASP A 373 1.81 -10.05 12.42
CA ASP A 373 0.93 -9.26 13.27
C ASP A 373 -0.09 -10.15 13.99
N VAL A 374 -0.46 -9.76 15.19
CA VAL A 374 -1.56 -10.37 15.94
C VAL A 374 -2.53 -9.25 16.31
N PRO A 375 -3.37 -8.81 15.34
CA PRO A 375 -4.20 -7.60 15.49
C PRO A 375 -5.07 -7.60 16.73
N SER A 376 -5.60 -8.77 17.13
CA SER A 376 -6.46 -8.95 18.30
C SER A 376 -5.79 -8.65 19.65
N LEU A 377 -4.46 -8.53 19.71
CA LEU A 377 -3.74 -8.11 20.92
C LEU A 377 -3.81 -6.59 21.16
N VAL A 378 -4.03 -5.83 20.08
CA VAL A 378 -4.17 -4.37 20.14
C VAL A 378 -5.64 -3.97 20.03
N ASP A 379 -6.41 -4.71 19.23
CA ASP A 379 -7.81 -4.44 18.93
C ASP A 379 -8.70 -5.61 19.33
N PRO A 380 -9.37 -5.54 20.49
CA PRO A 380 -10.28 -6.59 20.94
C PRO A 380 -11.44 -6.87 19.98
N LEU A 381 -11.83 -5.92 19.13
CA LEU A 381 -12.88 -6.11 18.13
C LEU A 381 -12.46 -7.06 17.00
N MET A 382 -11.17 -7.34 16.88
CA MET A 382 -10.63 -8.34 15.95
C MET A 382 -10.57 -9.75 16.55
N SER A 383 -10.76 -9.88 17.87
CA SER A 383 -10.72 -11.19 18.54
C SER A 383 -12.00 -11.98 18.28
N PRO A 384 -11.91 -13.27 17.88
CA PRO A 384 -13.09 -14.11 17.70
C PRO A 384 -13.74 -14.53 19.03
N ALA A 385 -12.96 -14.59 20.12
CA ALA A 385 -13.38 -14.90 21.48
C ALA A 385 -12.32 -14.40 22.46
N THR A 386 -12.65 -14.35 23.75
CA THR A 386 -11.80 -13.78 24.82
C THR A 386 -10.45 -14.49 24.97
N ASP A 387 -10.39 -15.78 24.62
CA ASP A 387 -9.21 -16.65 24.74
C ASP A 387 -8.58 -17.01 23.39
N ARG A 388 -9.01 -16.34 22.30
CA ARG A 388 -8.53 -16.60 20.94
C ARG A 388 -8.00 -15.35 20.29
N HIS A 389 -7.00 -15.55 19.43
CA HIS A 389 -6.33 -14.47 18.72
C HIS A 389 -6.33 -14.71 17.23
N VAL A 390 -6.07 -13.66 16.45
CA VAL A 390 -5.92 -13.75 14.99
C VAL A 390 -4.48 -13.45 14.61
N LEU A 391 -3.88 -14.34 13.82
CA LEU A 391 -2.58 -14.12 13.18
C LEU A 391 -2.79 -13.56 11.77
N SER A 392 -2.02 -12.55 11.45
CA SER A 392 -1.82 -12.02 10.10
C SER A 392 -0.36 -12.18 9.73
N LEU A 393 -0.05 -13.07 8.80
CA LEU A 393 1.29 -13.35 8.32
C LEU A 393 1.38 -13.02 6.84
N GLU A 394 2.00 -11.89 6.49
CA GLU A 394 2.30 -11.55 5.10
C GLU A 394 3.68 -12.09 4.73
N VAL A 395 3.75 -12.69 3.55
CA VAL A 395 4.97 -13.27 2.98
C VAL A 395 5.26 -12.57 1.67
N LEU A 396 6.35 -11.81 1.63
CA LEU A 396 6.70 -11.00 0.47
C LEU A 396 7.46 -11.81 -0.59
N PHE A 397 7.51 -11.29 -1.81
CA PHE A 397 8.20 -11.87 -2.97
C PHE A 397 7.59 -13.17 -3.48
N THR A 398 6.31 -13.41 -3.25
CA THR A 398 5.64 -14.59 -3.79
C THR A 398 5.24 -14.38 -5.25
N PRO A 399 5.56 -15.34 -6.15
CA PRO A 399 5.28 -15.23 -7.58
C PRO A 399 3.79 -15.44 -7.90
N TYR A 400 3.32 -14.88 -9.01
CA TYR A 400 2.01 -15.21 -9.56
C TYR A 400 2.01 -16.61 -10.17
N ASP A 401 2.96 -16.88 -11.08
CA ASP A 401 3.10 -18.15 -11.79
C ASP A 401 3.92 -19.15 -10.95
N HIS A 402 3.30 -19.72 -9.91
CA HIS A 402 3.93 -20.76 -9.10
C HIS A 402 3.84 -22.13 -9.81
N PRO A 403 4.95 -22.88 -9.96
CA PRO A 403 4.94 -24.19 -10.60
C PRO A 403 3.96 -25.17 -9.93
N GLY A 404 3.07 -25.78 -10.73
CA GLY A 404 2.02 -26.67 -10.22
C GLY A 404 0.80 -25.93 -9.64
N GLY A 405 0.81 -24.59 -9.62
CA GLY A 405 -0.27 -23.75 -9.09
C GLY A 405 -0.29 -23.68 -7.56
N TRP A 406 -0.90 -22.63 -7.04
CA TRP A 406 -0.96 -22.37 -5.60
C TRP A 406 -1.85 -23.34 -4.84
N LYS A 407 -2.90 -23.88 -5.47
CA LYS A 407 -3.88 -24.78 -4.82
C LYS A 407 -3.25 -26.04 -4.23
N SER A 408 -2.20 -26.56 -4.85
CA SER A 408 -1.48 -27.77 -4.41
C SER A 408 -0.14 -27.48 -3.73
N SER A 409 0.20 -26.20 -3.53
CA SER A 409 1.47 -25.79 -2.96
C SER A 409 1.55 -26.09 -1.47
N THR A 410 2.71 -26.59 -1.02
CA THR A 410 3.04 -26.77 0.40
C THR A 410 3.63 -25.52 1.05
N GLU A 411 3.89 -24.48 0.26
CA GLU A 411 4.49 -23.23 0.74
C GLU A 411 3.74 -22.56 1.90
N PRO A 412 2.39 -22.48 1.89
CA PRO A 412 1.67 -21.87 3.01
C PRO A 412 1.91 -22.56 4.36
N GLY A 413 2.02 -23.89 4.38
CA GLY A 413 2.39 -24.65 5.57
C GLY A 413 3.82 -24.31 6.03
N ARG A 414 4.77 -24.26 5.09
CA ARG A 414 6.16 -23.87 5.35
C ARG A 414 6.27 -22.44 5.91
N TRP A 415 5.46 -21.51 5.46
CA TRP A 415 5.44 -20.14 6.00
C TRP A 415 4.98 -20.10 7.46
N LEU A 416 3.99 -20.91 7.82
CA LEU A 416 3.60 -21.07 9.22
C LEU A 416 4.71 -21.69 10.07
N ASP A 417 5.50 -22.61 9.51
CA ASP A 417 6.66 -23.18 10.21
C ASP A 417 7.78 -22.13 10.37
N LEU A 418 8.01 -21.29 9.35
CA LEU A 418 8.95 -20.15 9.45
C LEU A 418 8.50 -19.14 10.50
N TRP A 419 7.19 -18.82 10.55
CA TRP A 419 6.61 -17.98 11.59
C TRP A 419 6.81 -18.59 12.99
N ALA A 420 6.48 -19.86 13.15
CA ALA A 420 6.63 -20.54 14.44
C ALA A 420 8.09 -20.57 14.92
N GLY A 421 9.04 -20.69 14.00
CA GLY A 421 10.47 -20.60 14.30
C GLY A 421 10.96 -19.24 14.80
N GLN A 422 10.16 -18.19 14.65
CA GLN A 422 10.41 -16.84 15.19
C GLN A 422 9.76 -16.61 16.57
N MET A 423 8.99 -17.56 17.04
CA MET A 423 8.30 -17.52 18.33
C MET A 423 8.97 -18.44 19.34
N VAL A 424 8.56 -18.34 20.61
CA VAL A 424 8.93 -19.33 21.61
C VAL A 424 8.45 -20.73 21.20
N PRO A 425 9.08 -21.81 21.69
CA PRO A 425 8.66 -23.17 21.38
C PRO A 425 7.14 -23.38 21.54
N GLU A 426 6.59 -24.29 20.74
CA GLU A 426 5.17 -24.69 20.74
C GLU A 426 4.21 -23.67 20.08
N ALA A 427 4.68 -22.54 19.54
CA ALA A 427 3.81 -21.56 18.87
C ALA A 427 3.04 -22.17 17.68
N ARG A 428 3.61 -23.18 17.02
CA ARG A 428 2.92 -23.88 15.90
C ARG A 428 1.66 -24.59 16.38
N ASP A 429 1.64 -25.09 17.60
CA ASP A 429 0.51 -25.81 18.21
C ASP A 429 -0.63 -24.86 18.60
N LEU A 430 -0.36 -23.56 18.69
CA LEU A 430 -1.42 -22.55 18.90
C LEU A 430 -2.34 -22.40 17.69
N VAL A 431 -1.92 -22.80 16.49
CA VAL A 431 -2.69 -22.63 15.26
C VAL A 431 -3.84 -23.63 15.22
N MET A 432 -5.06 -23.14 15.36
CA MET A 432 -6.29 -23.94 15.32
C MET A 432 -6.77 -24.18 13.88
N GLU A 433 -6.96 -23.08 13.16
CA GLU A 433 -7.40 -23.07 11.75
C GLU A 433 -6.67 -21.96 11.01
N TRP A 434 -6.46 -22.14 9.72
CA TRP A 434 -5.82 -21.12 8.90
C TRP A 434 -6.29 -21.17 7.43
N ARG A 435 -6.11 -20.06 6.75
CA ARG A 435 -6.34 -19.91 5.32
C ARG A 435 -5.21 -19.12 4.69
N VAL A 436 -5.10 -19.18 3.37
CA VAL A 436 -4.10 -18.42 2.62
C VAL A 436 -4.75 -17.63 1.49
N THR A 437 -4.29 -16.41 1.28
CA THR A 437 -4.56 -15.62 0.09
C THR A 437 -3.26 -15.49 -0.70
N THR A 438 -3.21 -16.14 -1.85
CA THR A 438 -2.06 -16.18 -2.77
C THR A 438 -2.27 -15.18 -3.93
N PRO A 439 -1.26 -14.87 -4.76
CA PRO A 439 -1.41 -13.89 -5.83
C PRO A 439 -2.57 -14.17 -6.79
N ASP A 440 -2.83 -15.42 -7.16
CA ASP A 440 -3.98 -15.83 -7.98
C ASP A 440 -5.33 -15.59 -7.28
N ARG A 441 -5.38 -15.75 -5.95
CA ARG A 441 -6.57 -15.41 -5.16
C ARG A 441 -6.76 -13.91 -5.00
N TYR A 442 -5.68 -13.13 -4.87
CA TYR A 442 -5.78 -11.67 -4.92
C TYR A 442 -6.35 -11.18 -6.25
N GLU A 443 -6.02 -11.83 -7.37
CA GLU A 443 -6.61 -11.51 -8.66
C GLU A 443 -8.10 -11.88 -8.72
N THR A 444 -8.44 -13.10 -8.37
CA THR A 444 -9.83 -13.60 -8.49
C THR A 444 -10.78 -12.96 -7.49
N GLU A 445 -10.34 -12.72 -6.25
CA GLU A 445 -11.19 -12.20 -5.17
C GLU A 445 -11.20 -10.66 -5.10
N PHE A 446 -10.11 -9.99 -5.48
CA PHE A 446 -9.94 -8.54 -5.33
C PHE A 446 -9.66 -7.81 -6.64
N SER A 447 -9.66 -8.50 -7.78
CA SER A 447 -9.35 -7.94 -9.10
C SER A 447 -7.99 -7.23 -9.15
N LEU A 448 -7.01 -7.75 -8.42
CA LEU A 448 -5.63 -7.29 -8.52
C LEU A 448 -4.95 -8.06 -9.65
N HIS A 449 -4.74 -7.39 -10.76
CA HIS A 449 -4.15 -8.00 -11.96
C HIS A 449 -2.83 -8.72 -11.64
N HIS A 450 -2.78 -10.05 -11.85
CA HIS A 450 -1.67 -10.95 -11.45
C HIS A 450 -1.27 -10.81 -9.96
N GLY A 451 -2.23 -10.54 -9.08
CA GLY A 451 -1.97 -10.37 -7.65
C GLY A 451 -1.13 -9.14 -7.29
N TYR A 452 -1.12 -8.10 -8.16
CA TYR A 452 -0.26 -6.94 -8.03
C TYR A 452 -1.03 -5.64 -8.29
N SER A 453 -1.00 -4.70 -7.33
CA SER A 453 -1.80 -3.49 -7.43
C SER A 453 -1.13 -2.27 -8.10
N PRO A 454 0.21 -2.02 -7.99
CA PRO A 454 0.76 -0.79 -8.52
C PRO A 454 1.03 -0.85 -10.02
N ALA A 455 0.25 -0.12 -10.81
CA ALA A 455 0.54 0.09 -12.22
C ALA A 455 1.58 1.22 -12.45
N TRP A 456 1.68 2.17 -11.52
CA TRP A 456 2.70 3.21 -11.55
C TRP A 456 3.83 2.85 -10.56
N ALA A 457 5.02 2.61 -11.11
CA ALA A 457 6.24 2.28 -10.36
C ALA A 457 7.37 3.29 -10.62
N GLY A 458 7.04 4.47 -11.16
CA GLY A 458 8.00 5.53 -11.43
C GLY A 458 8.43 6.28 -10.16
N SER A 459 9.57 6.96 -10.24
CA SER A 459 10.00 7.83 -9.15
C SER A 459 9.07 9.05 -9.01
N PRO A 460 8.96 9.67 -7.82
CA PRO A 460 8.24 10.93 -7.67
C PRO A 460 8.69 12.00 -8.67
N LEU A 461 10.00 12.08 -8.97
CA LEU A 461 10.52 13.02 -9.97
C LEU A 461 9.90 12.77 -11.35
N ASP A 462 9.73 11.52 -11.77
CA ASP A 462 9.10 11.19 -13.04
C ASP A 462 7.65 11.67 -13.10
N ALA A 463 6.93 11.58 -11.99
CA ALA A 463 5.57 12.09 -11.88
C ALA A 463 5.54 13.63 -12.05
N PHE A 464 6.44 14.36 -11.40
CA PHE A 464 6.54 15.83 -11.54
C PHE A 464 6.96 16.25 -12.95
N LEU A 465 7.79 15.47 -13.62
CA LEU A 465 8.17 15.67 -15.04
C LEU A 465 7.07 15.27 -16.03
N GLY A 466 5.94 14.72 -15.54
CA GLY A 466 4.79 14.34 -16.37
C GLY A 466 5.00 13.06 -17.18
N ARG A 467 5.90 12.18 -16.74
CA ARG A 467 6.02 10.84 -17.32
C ARG A 467 4.78 10.01 -16.97
N ALA A 468 4.34 9.17 -17.93
CA ALA A 468 3.09 8.43 -17.83
C ALA A 468 1.91 9.32 -17.39
N PRO A 469 1.54 10.35 -18.20
CA PRO A 469 0.56 11.37 -17.80
C PRO A 469 -0.81 10.78 -17.45
N GLU A 470 -1.19 9.67 -18.06
CA GLU A 470 -2.43 8.95 -17.72
C GLU A 470 -2.46 8.50 -16.26
N LEU A 471 -1.31 8.15 -15.68
CA LEU A 471 -1.19 7.70 -14.29
C LEU A 471 -0.84 8.83 -13.31
N THR A 472 -0.14 9.87 -13.78
CA THR A 472 0.39 10.94 -12.92
C THR A 472 -0.42 12.22 -12.99
N ARG A 473 -1.21 12.43 -14.05
CA ARG A 473 -2.14 13.57 -14.23
C ARG A 473 -3.60 13.15 -14.12
N TYR A 474 -3.86 11.85 -13.90
CA TYR A 474 -5.21 11.26 -13.76
C TYR A 474 -6.12 11.47 -14.98
N ARG A 475 -5.59 11.97 -16.09
CA ARG A 475 -6.33 12.28 -17.34
C ARG A 475 -5.91 11.32 -18.45
N THR A 476 -6.88 10.91 -19.24
CA THR A 476 -6.63 10.12 -20.45
C THR A 476 -6.81 10.99 -21.72
N PRO A 477 -6.38 10.48 -22.89
CA PRO A 477 -6.68 11.13 -24.18
C PRO A 477 -8.15 11.04 -24.59
N ILE A 478 -8.99 10.32 -23.83
CA ILE A 478 -10.43 10.18 -24.08
C ILE A 478 -11.13 11.22 -23.24
N GLY A 479 -11.95 12.06 -23.85
CA GLY A 479 -12.69 13.10 -23.14
C GLY A 479 -13.67 12.49 -22.14
N GLY A 480 -13.73 13.03 -20.92
CA GLY A 480 -14.59 12.51 -19.85
C GLY A 480 -14.04 11.28 -19.11
N LEU A 481 -12.92 10.66 -19.58
CA LEU A 481 -12.32 9.50 -18.91
C LEU A 481 -11.11 9.87 -18.05
N PHE A 482 -11.19 9.55 -16.77
CA PHE A 482 -10.13 9.77 -15.78
C PHE A 482 -9.72 8.47 -15.09
N LEU A 483 -8.54 8.46 -14.47
CA LEU A 483 -8.03 7.34 -13.68
C LEU A 483 -7.77 7.78 -12.23
N THR A 484 -7.90 6.84 -11.30
CA THR A 484 -7.44 6.93 -9.92
C THR A 484 -7.07 5.53 -9.40
N GLY A 485 -6.82 5.38 -8.12
CA GLY A 485 -6.53 4.08 -7.51
C GLY A 485 -5.04 3.82 -7.31
N ALA A 486 -4.71 2.62 -6.85
CA ALA A 486 -3.35 2.17 -6.56
C ALA A 486 -2.43 2.17 -7.80
N GLY A 487 -3.02 2.09 -9.00
CA GLY A 487 -2.30 2.16 -10.27
C GLY A 487 -1.84 3.54 -10.68
N THR A 488 -2.24 4.61 -9.98
CA THR A 488 -1.88 6.00 -10.30
C THR A 488 -1.00 6.60 -9.21
N TYR A 489 -0.34 7.74 -9.48
CA TYR A 489 0.46 8.44 -8.48
C TYR A 489 -0.36 8.73 -7.20
N PRO A 490 0.17 8.53 -5.99
CA PRO A 490 1.54 8.13 -5.66
C PRO A 490 1.80 6.60 -5.63
N GLY A 491 0.86 5.78 -6.02
CA GLY A 491 1.01 4.33 -6.08
C GLY A 491 0.17 3.58 -5.04
N ALA A 492 0.55 2.33 -4.79
CA ALA A 492 -0.14 1.44 -3.87
C ALA A 492 0.03 1.85 -2.39
N GLY A 493 -0.81 1.28 -1.55
CA GLY A 493 -0.90 1.51 -0.12
C GLY A 493 -2.15 2.31 0.27
N ILE A 494 -2.47 2.31 1.56
CA ILE A 494 -3.58 3.09 2.09
C ILE A 494 -3.11 4.53 2.30
N ILE A 495 -3.05 5.28 1.19
CA ILE A 495 -2.56 6.66 1.14
C ILE A 495 -3.72 7.65 0.94
N GLY A 496 -4.67 7.32 0.07
CA GLY A 496 -5.83 8.16 -0.27
C GLY A 496 -5.51 9.37 -1.17
N ALA A 497 -4.25 9.75 -1.32
CA ALA A 497 -3.83 10.90 -2.12
C ALA A 497 -4.27 10.79 -3.59
N SER A 498 -4.25 9.58 -4.16
CA SER A 498 -4.71 9.35 -5.53
C SER A 498 -6.17 9.75 -5.70
N GLY A 499 -7.06 9.27 -4.83
CA GLY A 499 -8.49 9.60 -4.87
C GLY A 499 -8.75 11.10 -4.76
N ARG A 500 -8.13 11.75 -3.76
CA ARG A 500 -8.26 13.19 -3.54
C ARG A 500 -7.74 14.02 -4.72
N ASN A 501 -6.58 13.68 -5.24
CA ASN A 501 -5.96 14.39 -6.35
C ASN A 501 -6.74 14.20 -7.65
N ALA A 502 -7.23 13.00 -7.93
CA ALA A 502 -8.09 12.73 -9.07
C ALA A 502 -9.39 13.54 -9.02
N ALA A 503 -10.06 13.59 -7.85
CA ALA A 503 -11.25 14.40 -7.67
C ALA A 503 -11.01 15.89 -8.01
N ARG A 504 -9.90 16.47 -7.56
CA ARG A 504 -9.51 17.85 -7.90
C ARG A 504 -9.34 18.06 -9.40
N VAL A 505 -8.73 17.08 -10.09
CA VAL A 505 -8.54 17.13 -11.55
C VAL A 505 -9.86 17.04 -12.28
N VAL A 506 -10.77 16.16 -11.84
CA VAL A 506 -12.12 16.00 -12.40
C VAL A 506 -12.93 17.29 -12.20
N LEU A 507 -13.00 17.81 -10.97
CA LEU A 507 -13.73 19.05 -10.66
C LEU A 507 -13.21 20.25 -11.46
N SER A 508 -11.90 20.35 -11.64
CA SER A 508 -11.31 21.38 -12.52
C SER A 508 -11.75 21.23 -13.98
N SER A 509 -11.94 19.99 -14.45
CA SER A 509 -12.41 19.71 -15.80
C SER A 509 -13.89 20.06 -15.98
N LEU A 510 -14.73 19.72 -15.00
CA LEU A 510 -16.17 19.99 -15.04
C LEU A 510 -16.49 21.50 -14.99
N ARG A 511 -15.67 22.31 -14.35
CA ARG A 511 -15.82 23.78 -14.31
C ARG A 511 -15.47 24.49 -15.62
N GLY A 512 -14.90 23.77 -16.60
CA GLY A 512 -14.39 24.36 -17.84
C GLY A 512 -13.09 25.16 -17.63
N PRO A 513 -12.39 25.60 -18.68
CA PRO A 513 -11.37 26.62 -18.54
C PRO A 513 -12.04 27.87 -17.95
N ALA A 514 -11.50 28.34 -16.81
CA ALA A 514 -11.95 29.59 -16.22
C ALA A 514 -11.98 30.65 -17.36
N GLY A 515 -13.21 31.13 -17.67
CA GLY A 515 -13.37 32.10 -18.72
C GLY A 515 -12.42 33.28 -18.48
N GLY A 516 -11.44 33.42 -19.33
CA GLY A 516 -10.68 34.63 -19.40
C GLY A 516 -11.64 35.75 -19.83
N ASN A 517 -11.97 36.59 -18.89
CA ASN A 517 -12.37 37.98 -19.15
C ASN A 517 -11.18 38.86 -18.83
#